data_c1e2cb28d14f14f6647128f7863e552c
#
_entry.id   c1e2cb28d14f14f6647128f7863e552c
#
_cell.length_a   1.000
_cell.length_b   1.000
_cell.length_c   1.000
_cell.angle_alpha   90.00
_cell.angle_beta   90.00
_cell.angle_gamma   90.00
#
_symmetry.space_group_name_H-M   'P 1'
#
loop_
_entity.id
_entity.type
_entity.pdbx_description
1 polymer ?
#
loop_
_entity_poly.entity_id
_entity_poly.type
_entity_poly.pdbx_seq_one_letter_code
_entity_poly.pdbx_strand_id
1 'polypeptide(L)'
;NVITVDNLDSTKNHISKYELFSYVLGTGFYSMFIGMITNYKSDYVNNIIKLNETNQQILNVIVALLGFVVGFGIMVFIDNFHGKRGKFRPIALISAIPMGLFGFLMFYTPFSNANTWQAMFYLVAVNVIYNGLVTLTATANSTAIVMTPNEKERNSLLSTNGFFNSIMQSAPLVIILIFGFFQYKYDEDGNITSGHYSKNTMYIIALALCAILYVAFMTNAMLKVKERVPYNEKKNSPFEGMSHVVKNKNFWFLTL
;
A
#
# COMPACT_ATOMS: atom_id res chain seq x y z
N ASN A 1 0.64 -1.13 32.11
CA ASN A 1 0.78 -2.57 32.32
C ASN A 1 1.40 -3.15 31.04
N VAL A 2 2.67 -3.48 31.12
CA VAL A 2 3.35 -4.26 30.06
C VAL A 2 2.81 -5.68 30.18
N ILE A 3 2.07 -6.14 29.17
CA ILE A 3 1.62 -7.53 29.11
C ILE A 3 2.86 -8.34 28.75
N THR A 4 3.41 -9.11 29.70
CA THR A 4 4.49 -10.04 29.43
C THR A 4 3.92 -11.32 28.79
N VAL A 5 4.67 -11.93 27.86
CA VAL A 5 4.24 -13.13 27.09
C VAL A 5 3.84 -14.29 27.98
N ASP A 6 4.45 -14.40 29.16
CA ASP A 6 4.25 -15.49 30.12
C ASP A 6 2.81 -15.56 30.68
N ASN A 7 1.99 -14.53 30.44
CA ASN A 7 0.60 -14.46 30.93
C ASN A 7 -0.46 -14.64 29.82
N LEU A 8 -0.07 -14.83 28.55
CA LEU A 8 -0.99 -15.05 27.46
C LEU A 8 -1.12 -16.54 27.16
N ASP A 9 -2.30 -17.10 27.46
CA ASP A 9 -2.62 -18.48 27.14
C ASP A 9 -2.71 -18.67 25.63
N SER A 10 -1.73 -19.38 25.04
CA SER A 10 -1.67 -19.65 23.59
C SER A 10 -2.81 -20.51 23.05
N THR A 11 -3.62 -21.11 23.94
CA THR A 11 -4.77 -21.95 23.56
C THR A 11 -6.08 -21.17 23.42
N LYS A 12 -6.14 -19.94 23.98
CA LYS A 12 -7.35 -19.11 23.95
C LYS A 12 -7.34 -18.12 22.79
N ASN A 13 -8.54 -17.75 22.36
CA ASN A 13 -8.72 -16.68 21.38
C ASN A 13 -8.62 -15.32 22.08
N HIS A 14 -7.82 -14.43 21.49
CA HIS A 14 -7.53 -13.12 22.03
C HIS A 14 -8.09 -11.97 21.20
N ILE A 15 -8.44 -12.23 19.93
CA ILE A 15 -8.93 -11.22 18.98
C ILE A 15 -10.45 -11.14 19.10
N SER A 16 -10.99 -9.95 19.39
CA SER A 16 -12.44 -9.74 19.34
C SER A 16 -12.94 -9.72 17.90
N LYS A 17 -14.21 -10.08 17.68
CA LYS A 17 -14.85 -10.02 16.35
C LYS A 17 -14.77 -8.62 15.75
N TYR A 18 -14.89 -7.59 16.57
CA TYR A 18 -14.78 -6.21 16.13
C TYR A 18 -13.35 -5.83 15.70
N GLU A 19 -12.35 -6.30 16.43
CA GLU A 19 -10.94 -6.10 16.10
C GLU A 19 -10.58 -6.79 14.78
N LEU A 20 -11.00 -8.06 14.61
CA LEU A 20 -10.84 -8.82 13.39
C LEU A 20 -11.48 -8.12 12.20
N PHE A 21 -12.75 -7.71 12.33
CA PHE A 21 -13.47 -7.03 11.25
C PHE A 21 -12.82 -5.69 10.88
N SER A 22 -12.43 -4.88 11.87
CA SER A 22 -11.74 -3.62 11.63
C SER A 22 -10.40 -3.83 10.92
N TYR A 23 -9.63 -4.84 11.31
CA TYR A 23 -8.36 -5.18 10.68
C TYR A 23 -8.53 -5.61 9.23
N VAL A 24 -9.42 -6.55 8.96
CA VAL A 24 -9.68 -7.08 7.62
C VAL A 24 -10.20 -5.99 6.68
N LEU A 25 -11.08 -5.12 7.15
CA LEU A 25 -11.54 -3.97 6.36
C LEU A 25 -10.40 -2.98 6.09
N GLY A 26 -9.60 -2.63 7.10
CA GLY A 26 -8.50 -1.68 6.92
C GLY A 26 -7.48 -2.14 5.89
N THR A 27 -7.02 -3.38 5.99
CA THR A 27 -6.07 -3.97 5.04
C THR A 27 -6.71 -4.25 3.68
N GLY A 28 -8.02 -4.56 3.63
CA GLY A 28 -8.76 -4.72 2.38
C GLY A 28 -8.85 -3.41 1.59
N PHE A 29 -9.23 -2.30 2.24
CA PHE A 29 -9.25 -1.00 1.58
C PHE A 29 -7.85 -0.50 1.22
N TYR A 30 -6.82 -0.86 1.97
CA TYR A 30 -5.43 -0.68 1.56
C TYR A 30 -5.12 -1.42 0.26
N SER A 31 -5.52 -2.69 0.14
CA SER A 31 -5.34 -3.49 -1.07
C SER A 31 -6.12 -2.93 -2.25
N MET A 32 -7.34 -2.42 -2.02
CA MET A 32 -8.13 -1.72 -3.03
C MET A 32 -7.41 -0.47 -3.56
N PHE A 33 -6.87 0.35 -2.67
CA PHE A 33 -6.16 1.57 -3.05
C PHE A 33 -4.88 1.25 -3.85
N ILE A 34 -4.10 0.26 -3.42
CA ILE A 34 -2.95 -0.23 -4.20
C ILE A 34 -3.41 -0.78 -5.56
N GLY A 35 -4.48 -1.57 -5.58
CA GLY A 35 -5.05 -2.13 -6.82
C GLY A 35 -5.45 -1.04 -7.81
N MET A 36 -6.03 0.07 -7.34
CA MET A 36 -6.37 1.22 -8.18
C MET A 36 -5.11 1.81 -8.84
N ILE A 37 -4.06 2.03 -8.07
CA ILE A 37 -2.82 2.62 -8.60
C ILE A 37 -2.11 1.63 -9.52
N THR A 38 -1.95 0.38 -9.12
CA THR A 38 -1.21 -0.63 -9.89
C THR A 38 -1.87 -0.89 -11.25
N ASN A 39 -3.19 -1.00 -11.30
CA ASN A 39 -3.91 -1.34 -12.52
C ASN A 39 -4.08 -0.15 -13.49
N TYR A 40 -4.19 1.06 -12.98
CA TYR A 40 -4.57 2.22 -13.80
C TYR A 40 -3.50 3.28 -13.97
N LYS A 41 -2.41 3.25 -13.21
CA LYS A 41 -1.31 4.21 -13.33
C LYS A 41 -0.72 4.22 -14.75
N SER A 42 -0.48 3.06 -15.35
CA SER A 42 0.11 2.96 -16.68
C SER A 42 -0.82 3.55 -17.75
N ASP A 43 -2.12 3.23 -17.68
CA ASP A 43 -3.11 3.81 -18.59
C ASP A 43 -3.21 5.34 -18.41
N TYR A 44 -3.17 5.83 -17.17
CA TYR A 44 -3.19 7.26 -16.89
C TYR A 44 -1.97 7.98 -17.46
N VAL A 45 -0.77 7.43 -17.27
CA VAL A 45 0.48 8.01 -17.77
C VAL A 45 0.50 8.04 -19.30
N ASN A 46 0.04 6.97 -19.97
CA ASN A 46 0.07 6.85 -21.43
C ASN A 46 -1.01 7.70 -22.09
N ASN A 47 -2.24 7.64 -21.60
CA ASN A 47 -3.41 8.18 -22.30
C ASN A 47 -3.82 9.57 -21.83
N ILE A 48 -3.54 9.93 -20.57
CA ILE A 48 -3.93 11.23 -19.99
C ILE A 48 -2.72 12.16 -19.96
N ILE A 49 -1.63 11.74 -19.36
CA ILE A 49 -0.39 12.55 -19.25
C ILE A 49 0.32 12.60 -20.61
N LYS A 50 0.18 11.56 -21.45
CA LYS A 50 0.84 11.42 -22.76
C LYS A 50 2.36 11.53 -22.65
N LEU A 51 2.94 10.85 -21.66
CA LEU A 51 4.38 10.75 -21.53
C LEU A 51 4.92 9.91 -22.68
N ASN A 52 5.99 10.36 -23.35
CA ASN A 52 6.59 9.59 -24.43
C ASN A 52 7.27 8.32 -23.89
N GLU A 53 7.40 7.30 -24.71
CA GLU A 53 7.90 5.97 -24.31
C GLU A 53 9.31 6.03 -23.71
N THR A 54 10.18 6.85 -24.26
CA THR A 54 11.55 7.03 -23.75
C THR A 54 11.55 7.59 -22.33
N ASN A 55 10.79 8.66 -22.11
CA ASN A 55 10.68 9.27 -20.78
C ASN A 55 10.01 8.32 -19.76
N GLN A 56 9.06 7.49 -20.20
CA GLN A 56 8.43 6.48 -19.35
C GLN A 56 9.43 5.40 -18.94
N GLN A 57 10.26 4.93 -19.86
CA GLN A 57 11.32 3.97 -19.53
C GLN A 57 12.34 4.55 -18.55
N ILE A 58 12.80 5.78 -18.81
CA ILE A 58 13.70 6.51 -17.92
C ILE A 58 13.07 6.68 -16.53
N LEU A 59 11.79 7.09 -16.46
CA LEU A 59 11.04 7.20 -15.20
C LEU A 59 11.04 5.89 -14.42
N ASN A 60 10.70 4.78 -15.09
CA ASN A 60 10.63 3.47 -14.45
C ASN A 60 11.98 3.01 -13.91
N VAL A 61 13.07 3.20 -14.67
CA VAL A 61 14.43 2.83 -14.24
C VAL A 61 14.86 3.67 -13.03
N ILE A 62 14.67 4.98 -13.07
CA ILE A 62 15.07 5.87 -11.97
C ILE A 62 14.24 5.55 -10.71
N VAL A 63 12.93 5.37 -10.86
CA VAL A 63 12.04 5.02 -9.73
C VAL A 63 12.41 3.66 -9.13
N ALA A 64 12.79 2.68 -9.95
CA ALA A 64 13.21 1.37 -9.46
C ALA A 64 14.53 1.48 -8.66
N LEU A 65 15.53 2.19 -9.16
CA LEU A 65 16.82 2.37 -8.49
C LEU A 65 16.67 3.15 -7.17
N LEU A 66 16.00 4.30 -7.21
CA LEU A 66 15.76 5.11 -6.01
C LEU A 66 14.84 4.41 -5.02
N GLY A 67 13.82 3.71 -5.53
CA GLY A 67 12.89 2.91 -4.73
C GLY A 67 13.61 1.79 -3.97
N PHE A 68 14.59 1.14 -4.58
CA PHE A 68 15.43 0.14 -3.90
C PHE A 68 16.21 0.75 -2.72
N VAL A 69 16.88 1.89 -2.94
CA VAL A 69 17.66 2.58 -1.89
C VAL A 69 16.75 3.04 -0.75
N VAL A 70 15.63 3.70 -1.08
CA VAL A 70 14.66 4.18 -0.09
C VAL A 70 14.00 3.02 0.64
N GLY A 71 13.61 1.96 -0.08
CA GLY A 71 13.02 0.76 0.51
C GLY A 71 13.95 0.06 1.50
N PHE A 72 15.23 -0.05 1.16
CA PHE A 72 16.25 -0.59 2.08
C PHE A 72 16.37 0.26 3.35
N GLY A 73 16.46 1.58 3.21
CA GLY A 73 16.51 2.50 4.36
C GLY A 73 15.27 2.38 5.25
N ILE A 74 14.08 2.26 4.65
CA ILE A 74 12.83 2.08 5.36
C ILE A 74 12.78 0.73 6.10
N MET A 75 13.24 -0.36 5.50
CA MET A 75 13.31 -1.67 6.17
C MET A 75 14.19 -1.60 7.41
N VAL A 76 15.38 -0.98 7.30
CA VAL A 76 16.26 -0.73 8.44
C VAL A 76 15.59 0.10 9.53
N PHE A 77 14.86 1.14 9.13
CA PHE A 77 14.07 1.96 10.06
C PHE A 77 13.00 1.12 10.78
N ILE A 78 12.21 0.32 10.05
CA ILE A 78 11.17 -0.54 10.62
C ILE A 78 11.79 -1.53 11.61
N ASP A 79 12.94 -2.14 11.27
CA ASP A 79 13.59 -3.12 12.14
C ASP A 79 14.08 -2.52 13.46
N ASN A 80 14.55 -1.29 13.43
CA ASN A 80 15.03 -0.58 14.61
C ASN A 80 13.97 0.23 15.37
N PHE A 81 12.74 0.29 14.84
CA PHE A 81 11.68 1.05 15.47
C PHE A 81 11.06 0.29 16.67
N HIS A 82 11.03 0.96 17.83
CA HIS A 82 10.46 0.44 19.08
C HIS A 82 9.48 1.48 19.65
N GLY A 83 8.21 1.32 19.33
CA GLY A 83 7.15 2.21 19.79
C GLY A 83 6.53 1.73 21.10
N LYS A 84 6.14 2.66 22.00
CA LYS A 84 5.41 2.36 23.25
C LYS A 84 4.07 1.63 23.05
N ARG A 85 3.49 1.70 21.84
CA ARG A 85 2.20 1.11 21.47
C ARG A 85 2.32 -0.07 20.49
N GLY A 86 3.50 -0.65 20.38
CA GLY A 86 3.85 -1.68 19.41
C GLY A 86 4.81 -1.19 18.33
N LYS A 87 5.24 -2.10 17.46
CA LYS A 87 6.21 -1.82 16.38
C LYS A 87 5.50 -1.44 15.08
N PHE A 88 4.57 -2.25 14.60
CA PHE A 88 3.98 -2.16 13.27
C PHE A 88 2.81 -1.18 13.20
N ARG A 89 1.94 -1.22 14.20
CA ARG A 89 0.73 -0.42 14.30
C ARG A 89 0.98 1.10 14.19
N PRO A 90 1.91 1.74 14.96
CA PRO A 90 2.14 3.17 14.85
C PRO A 90 2.73 3.58 13.50
N ILE A 91 3.58 2.75 12.91
CA ILE A 91 4.17 3.00 11.59
C ILE A 91 3.06 3.03 10.53
N ALA A 92 2.21 1.99 10.48
CA ALA A 92 1.11 1.91 9.53
C ALA A 92 0.09 3.06 9.71
N LEU A 93 -0.17 3.46 10.97
CA LEU A 93 -1.08 4.56 11.27
C LEU A 93 -0.56 5.91 10.75
N ILE A 94 0.72 6.21 11.00
CA ILE A 94 1.33 7.49 10.58
C ILE A 94 1.48 7.55 9.07
N SER A 95 1.82 6.44 8.42
CA SER A 95 2.03 6.39 6.97
C SER A 95 0.73 6.38 6.15
N ALA A 96 -0.43 6.05 6.76
CA ALA A 96 -1.69 5.91 6.04
C ALA A 96 -2.14 7.19 5.33
N ILE A 97 -2.11 8.33 6.02
CA ILE A 97 -2.53 9.63 5.44
C ILE A 97 -1.56 10.09 4.35
N PRO A 98 -0.24 10.15 4.59
CA PRO A 98 0.71 10.51 3.54
C PRO A 98 0.62 9.60 2.31
N MET A 99 0.45 8.29 2.50
CA MET A 99 0.32 7.35 1.38
C MET A 99 -0.92 7.65 0.54
N GLY A 100 -2.07 7.94 1.18
CA GLY A 100 -3.28 8.34 0.46
C GLY A 100 -3.07 9.61 -0.37
N LEU A 101 -2.39 10.62 0.21
CA LEU A 101 -2.07 11.87 -0.47
C LEU A 101 -1.10 11.65 -1.65
N PHE A 102 0.03 11.00 -1.44
CA PHE A 102 1.00 10.78 -2.51
C PHE A 102 0.49 9.84 -3.59
N GLY A 103 -0.35 8.85 -3.25
CA GLY A 103 -1.04 8.04 -4.24
C GLY A 103 -2.01 8.87 -5.08
N PHE A 104 -2.74 9.83 -4.49
CA PHE A 104 -3.56 10.77 -5.23
C PHE A 104 -2.71 11.66 -6.16
N LEU A 105 -1.57 12.16 -5.70
CA LEU A 105 -0.66 12.98 -6.50
C LEU A 105 -0.07 12.25 -7.71
N MET A 106 -0.05 10.90 -7.71
CA MET A 106 0.38 10.13 -8.88
C MET A 106 -0.57 10.25 -10.09
N PHE A 107 -1.85 10.60 -9.84
CA PHE A 107 -2.87 10.85 -10.87
C PHE A 107 -3.18 12.34 -11.03
N TYR A 108 -2.30 13.19 -10.57
CA TYR A 108 -2.37 14.63 -10.74
C TYR A 108 -1.05 15.12 -11.32
N THR A 109 -1.10 15.86 -12.40
CA THR A 109 0.07 16.53 -12.94
C THR A 109 -0.23 18.01 -13.13
N PRO A 110 0.53 18.90 -12.46
CA PRO A 110 0.33 20.34 -12.56
C PRO A 110 0.94 20.94 -13.84
N PHE A 111 1.56 20.10 -14.70
CA PHE A 111 2.27 20.55 -15.88
C PHE A 111 1.44 20.35 -17.15
N SER A 112 1.40 21.36 -18.02
CA SER A 112 0.74 21.28 -19.34
C SER A 112 1.49 20.35 -20.31
N ASN A 113 2.80 20.20 -20.14
CA ASN A 113 3.62 19.25 -20.91
C ASN A 113 4.39 18.34 -19.97
N ALA A 114 4.04 17.07 -19.96
CA ALA A 114 4.65 16.07 -19.09
C ALA A 114 6.07 15.63 -19.55
N ASN A 115 6.46 15.96 -20.77
CA ASN A 115 7.78 15.60 -21.29
C ASN A 115 8.88 16.61 -20.94
N THR A 116 8.58 17.61 -20.08
CA THR A 116 9.56 18.53 -19.54
C THR A 116 10.35 17.91 -18.40
N TRP A 117 11.60 18.39 -18.17
CA TRP A 117 12.42 17.88 -17.07
C TRP A 117 11.79 18.12 -15.69
N GLN A 118 11.06 19.23 -15.53
CA GLN A 118 10.35 19.56 -14.29
C GLN A 118 9.22 18.56 -13.98
N ALA A 119 8.44 18.20 -15.01
CA ALA A 119 7.41 17.20 -14.89
C ALA A 119 7.99 15.81 -14.59
N MET A 120 9.10 15.45 -15.23
CA MET A 120 9.82 14.20 -14.95
C MET A 120 10.33 14.15 -13.52
N PHE A 121 10.93 15.22 -13.02
CA PHE A 121 11.38 15.28 -11.63
C PHE A 121 10.21 15.13 -10.64
N TYR A 122 9.10 15.82 -10.90
CA TYR A 122 7.88 15.67 -10.09
C TYR A 122 7.38 14.21 -10.08
N LEU A 123 7.26 13.58 -11.26
CA LEU A 123 6.79 12.21 -11.38
C LEU A 123 7.72 11.22 -10.66
N VAL A 124 9.04 11.39 -10.78
CA VAL A 124 10.03 10.58 -10.04
C VAL A 124 9.85 10.77 -8.54
N ALA A 125 9.81 12.00 -8.05
CA ALA A 125 9.73 12.31 -6.63
C ALA A 125 8.45 11.72 -6.01
N VAL A 126 7.29 11.96 -6.64
CA VAL A 126 6.01 11.43 -6.15
C VAL A 126 6.00 9.90 -6.13
N ASN A 127 6.52 9.24 -7.18
CA ASN A 127 6.58 7.78 -7.25
C ASN A 127 7.50 7.18 -6.18
N VAL A 128 8.69 7.75 -5.98
CA VAL A 128 9.66 7.26 -4.99
C VAL A 128 9.11 7.41 -3.57
N ILE A 129 8.52 8.57 -3.25
CA ILE A 129 7.90 8.80 -1.94
C ILE A 129 6.71 7.86 -1.73
N TYR A 130 5.85 7.70 -2.73
CA TYR A 130 4.72 6.77 -2.66
C TYR A 130 5.19 5.34 -2.39
N ASN A 131 6.19 4.83 -3.13
CA ASN A 131 6.71 3.47 -2.94
C ASN A 131 7.30 3.29 -1.52
N GLY A 132 7.99 4.30 -0.99
CA GLY A 132 8.46 4.30 0.40
C GLY A 132 7.30 4.22 1.40
N LEU A 133 6.24 4.99 1.19
CA LEU A 133 5.06 4.98 2.03
C LEU A 133 4.28 3.66 1.94
N VAL A 134 4.22 3.02 0.76
CA VAL A 134 3.69 1.65 0.59
C VAL A 134 4.44 0.68 1.48
N THR A 135 5.78 0.73 1.49
CA THR A 135 6.61 -0.14 2.33
C THR A 135 6.33 0.07 3.82
N LEU A 136 6.19 1.32 4.27
CA LEU A 136 5.83 1.64 5.65
C LEU A 136 4.42 1.13 6.00
N THR A 137 3.44 1.38 5.14
CA THR A 137 2.04 0.98 5.41
C THR A 137 1.86 -0.54 5.32
N ALA A 138 2.67 -1.24 4.53
CA ALA A 138 2.66 -2.70 4.45
C ALA A 138 2.95 -3.39 5.80
N THR A 139 3.54 -2.68 6.77
CA THR A 139 3.68 -3.16 8.15
C THR A 139 2.35 -3.49 8.82
N ALA A 140 1.24 -2.93 8.31
CA ALA A 140 -0.11 -3.31 8.73
C ALA A 140 -0.37 -4.82 8.54
N ASN A 141 0.12 -5.42 7.45
CA ASN A 141 -0.02 -6.86 7.22
C ASN A 141 0.79 -7.68 8.25
N SER A 142 1.96 -7.18 8.65
CA SER A 142 2.79 -7.80 9.69
C SER A 142 2.15 -7.73 11.08
N THR A 143 1.23 -6.79 11.30
CA THR A 143 0.50 -6.67 12.57
C THR A 143 -0.30 -7.94 12.90
N ALA A 144 -0.82 -8.67 11.91
CA ALA A 144 -1.54 -9.92 12.11
C ALA A 144 -0.74 -10.95 12.92
N ILE A 145 0.57 -10.99 12.71
CA ILE A 145 1.47 -11.96 13.36
C ILE A 145 1.59 -11.68 14.86
N VAL A 146 1.50 -10.43 15.26
CA VAL A 146 1.66 -9.98 16.65
C VAL A 146 0.34 -9.70 17.38
N MET A 147 -0.81 -9.87 16.70
CA MET A 147 -2.13 -9.67 17.32
C MET A 147 -2.50 -10.78 18.31
N THR A 148 -2.06 -12.00 18.07
CA THR A 148 -2.39 -13.16 18.90
C THR A 148 -1.24 -14.15 19.00
N PRO A 149 -0.99 -14.74 20.17
CA PRO A 149 -0.08 -15.87 20.33
C PRO A 149 -0.68 -17.21 19.87
N ASN A 150 -2.02 -17.30 19.72
CA ASN A 150 -2.70 -18.51 19.30
C ASN A 150 -2.50 -18.72 17.78
N GLU A 151 -1.81 -19.81 17.43
CA GLU A 151 -1.46 -20.13 16.06
C GLU A 151 -2.69 -20.40 15.18
N LYS A 152 -3.72 -21.08 15.70
CA LYS A 152 -4.96 -21.38 14.97
C LYS A 152 -5.73 -20.09 14.65
N GLU A 153 -5.85 -19.21 15.63
CA GLU A 153 -6.50 -17.90 15.47
C GLU A 153 -5.74 -17.04 14.47
N ARG A 154 -4.39 -17.00 14.55
CA ARG A 154 -3.53 -16.27 13.61
C ARG A 154 -3.67 -16.78 12.19
N ASN A 155 -3.66 -18.11 11.97
CA ASN A 155 -3.79 -18.68 10.63
C ASN A 155 -5.18 -18.40 10.06
N SER A 156 -6.25 -18.47 10.86
CA SER A 156 -7.60 -18.07 10.44
C SER A 156 -7.67 -16.60 10.06
N LEU A 157 -7.05 -15.70 10.86
CA LEU A 157 -6.96 -14.27 10.56
C LEU A 157 -6.24 -14.02 9.23
N LEU A 158 -5.07 -14.64 9.03
CA LEU A 158 -4.26 -14.48 7.82
C LEU A 158 -5.01 -14.98 6.57
N SER A 159 -5.69 -16.14 6.66
CA SER A 159 -6.48 -16.68 5.55
C SER A 159 -7.66 -15.77 5.19
N THR A 160 -8.42 -15.32 6.19
CA THR A 160 -9.57 -14.42 5.99
C THR A 160 -9.10 -13.10 5.39
N ASN A 161 -8.00 -12.55 5.93
CA ASN A 161 -7.41 -11.32 5.45
C ASN A 161 -6.90 -11.44 4.01
N GLY A 162 -6.18 -12.51 3.69
CA GLY A 162 -5.66 -12.78 2.35
C GLY A 162 -6.78 -12.91 1.30
N PHE A 163 -7.84 -13.66 1.62
CA PHE A 163 -9.01 -13.79 0.75
C PHE A 163 -9.69 -12.44 0.50
N PHE A 164 -9.96 -11.67 1.55
CA PHE A 164 -10.61 -10.38 1.44
C PHE A 164 -9.74 -9.36 0.68
N ASN A 165 -8.43 -9.32 0.95
CA ASN A 165 -7.48 -8.46 0.25
C ASN A 165 -7.44 -8.75 -1.26
N SER A 166 -7.50 -10.02 -1.67
CA SER A 166 -7.52 -10.40 -3.09
C SER A 166 -8.77 -9.89 -3.81
N ILE A 167 -9.94 -9.99 -3.17
CA ILE A 167 -11.19 -9.44 -3.70
C ILE A 167 -11.10 -7.90 -3.79
N MET A 168 -10.65 -7.27 -2.72
CA MET A 168 -10.58 -5.81 -2.65
C MET A 168 -9.54 -5.21 -3.62
N GLN A 169 -8.46 -5.93 -3.92
CA GLN A 169 -7.48 -5.51 -4.92
C GLN A 169 -8.09 -5.43 -6.34
N SER A 170 -9.11 -6.24 -6.62
CA SER A 170 -9.83 -6.23 -7.89
C SER A 170 -11.02 -5.26 -7.91
N ALA A 171 -11.47 -4.75 -6.76
CA ALA A 171 -12.61 -3.84 -6.66
C ALA A 171 -12.49 -2.55 -7.52
N PRO A 172 -11.29 -1.97 -7.75
CA PRO A 172 -11.14 -0.84 -8.66
C PRO A 172 -11.63 -1.07 -10.08
N LEU A 173 -11.59 -2.33 -10.58
CA LEU A 173 -12.15 -2.69 -11.88
C LEU A 173 -13.66 -2.37 -11.93
N VAL A 174 -14.39 -2.74 -10.89
CA VAL A 174 -15.83 -2.47 -10.79
C VAL A 174 -16.10 -0.97 -10.64
N ILE A 175 -15.30 -0.28 -9.83
CA ILE A 175 -15.42 1.18 -9.63
C ILE A 175 -15.23 1.91 -10.96
N ILE A 176 -14.17 1.60 -11.70
CA ILE A 176 -13.90 2.23 -13.01
C ILE A 176 -14.95 1.87 -14.04
N LEU A 177 -15.46 0.64 -14.03
CA LEU A 177 -16.55 0.23 -14.91
C LEU A 177 -17.81 1.04 -14.65
N ILE A 178 -18.22 1.20 -13.38
CA ILE A 178 -19.39 2.01 -13.00
C ILE A 178 -19.20 3.46 -13.42
N PHE A 179 -18.06 4.07 -13.10
CA PHE A 179 -17.78 5.46 -13.48
C PHE A 179 -17.64 5.63 -15.00
N GLY A 180 -17.16 4.59 -15.71
CA GLY A 180 -17.03 4.59 -17.16
C GLY A 180 -18.36 4.78 -17.90
N PHE A 181 -19.49 4.36 -17.31
CA PHE A 181 -20.82 4.61 -17.90
C PHE A 181 -21.17 6.10 -17.98
N PHE A 182 -20.59 6.93 -17.14
CA PHE A 182 -20.84 8.38 -17.09
C PHE A 182 -19.75 9.20 -17.79
N GLN A 183 -18.75 8.54 -18.39
CA GLN A 183 -17.69 9.19 -19.15
C GLN A 183 -18.25 9.76 -20.46
N TYR A 184 -17.69 10.90 -20.94
CA TYR A 184 -18.04 11.48 -22.23
C TYR A 184 -17.86 10.47 -23.36
N LYS A 185 -18.88 10.37 -24.22
CA LYS A 185 -18.84 9.68 -25.51
C LYS A 185 -18.79 10.71 -26.61
N TYR A 186 -18.02 10.44 -27.63
CA TYR A 186 -17.80 11.33 -28.76
C TYR A 186 -18.36 10.69 -30.03
N ASP A 187 -18.87 11.51 -30.94
CA ASP A 187 -19.23 11.12 -32.31
C ASP A 187 -17.98 11.07 -33.21
N GLU A 188 -18.20 10.75 -34.51
CA GLU A 188 -17.14 10.72 -35.51
C GLU A 188 -16.49 12.09 -35.77
N ASP A 189 -17.24 13.16 -35.52
CA ASP A 189 -16.80 14.56 -35.63
C ASP A 189 -16.10 15.07 -34.37
N GLY A 190 -16.01 14.27 -33.30
CA GLY A 190 -15.37 14.64 -32.03
C GLY A 190 -16.24 15.45 -31.07
N ASN A 191 -17.55 15.56 -31.33
CA ASN A 191 -18.47 16.25 -30.44
C ASN A 191 -18.97 15.33 -29.32
N ILE A 192 -19.24 15.88 -28.13
CA ILE A 192 -19.75 15.12 -27.00
C ILE A 192 -21.23 14.78 -27.24
N THR A 193 -21.52 13.48 -27.35
CA THR A 193 -22.90 12.97 -27.58
C THR A 193 -23.60 12.62 -26.27
N SER A 194 -22.86 12.17 -25.26
CA SER A 194 -23.41 11.80 -23.95
C SER A 194 -22.30 11.75 -22.88
N GLY A 195 -22.71 11.61 -21.61
CA GLY A 195 -21.81 11.53 -20.46
C GLY A 195 -21.72 12.83 -19.69
N HIS A 196 -20.98 12.82 -18.57
CA HIS A 196 -20.93 13.93 -17.62
C HIS A 196 -19.49 14.43 -17.34
N TYR A 197 -18.47 13.62 -17.63
CA TYR A 197 -17.09 14.00 -17.33
C TYR A 197 -16.05 13.30 -18.22
N SER A 198 -14.86 13.89 -18.28
CA SER A 198 -13.71 13.36 -19.03
C SER A 198 -13.10 12.11 -18.37
N LYS A 199 -12.34 11.33 -19.14
CA LYS A 199 -11.58 10.17 -18.63
C LYS A 199 -10.63 10.56 -17.51
N ASN A 200 -10.00 11.73 -17.58
CA ASN A 200 -9.15 12.25 -16.50
C ASN A 200 -9.93 12.45 -15.20
N THR A 201 -11.07 13.12 -15.28
CA THR A 201 -11.95 13.36 -14.13
C THR A 201 -12.46 12.05 -13.52
N MET A 202 -12.77 11.06 -14.35
CA MET A 202 -13.14 9.71 -13.90
C MET A 202 -12.05 9.08 -13.01
N TYR A 203 -10.80 9.09 -13.45
CA TYR A 203 -9.70 8.56 -12.66
C TYR A 203 -9.49 9.29 -11.34
N ILE A 204 -9.58 10.64 -11.37
CA ILE A 204 -9.42 11.46 -10.17
C ILE A 204 -10.52 11.16 -9.14
N ILE A 205 -11.79 11.06 -9.57
CA ILE A 205 -12.90 10.75 -8.67
C ILE A 205 -12.79 9.34 -8.11
N ALA A 206 -12.50 8.35 -8.95
CA ALA A 206 -12.35 6.96 -8.53
C ALA A 206 -11.21 6.80 -7.52
N LEU A 207 -10.07 7.44 -7.80
CA LEU A 207 -8.91 7.39 -6.91
C LEU A 207 -9.16 8.13 -5.59
N ALA A 208 -9.82 9.29 -5.63
CA ALA A 208 -10.19 10.03 -4.42
C ALA A 208 -11.11 9.20 -3.51
N LEU A 209 -12.10 8.51 -4.10
CA LEU A 209 -12.96 7.58 -3.36
C LEU A 209 -12.14 6.46 -2.71
N CYS A 210 -11.27 5.79 -3.47
CA CYS A 210 -10.42 4.74 -2.95
C CYS A 210 -9.48 5.25 -1.84
N ALA A 211 -8.89 6.44 -2.00
CA ALA A 211 -8.00 7.05 -1.02
C ALA A 211 -8.71 7.39 0.30
N ILE A 212 -9.91 8.00 0.21
CA ILE A 212 -10.71 8.35 1.39
C ILE A 212 -11.11 7.09 2.16
N LEU A 213 -11.62 6.08 1.47
CA LEU A 213 -12.00 4.81 2.09
C LEU A 213 -10.78 4.12 2.72
N TYR A 214 -9.66 4.06 2.00
CA TYR A 214 -8.42 3.51 2.52
C TYR A 214 -7.96 4.22 3.80
N VAL A 215 -7.84 5.54 3.78
CA VAL A 215 -7.37 6.31 4.95
C VAL A 215 -8.31 6.13 6.14
N ALA A 216 -9.62 6.21 5.92
CA ALA A 216 -10.62 6.07 6.98
C ALA A 216 -10.58 4.68 7.63
N PHE A 217 -10.64 3.61 6.83
CA PHE A 217 -10.68 2.25 7.36
C PHE A 217 -9.33 1.78 7.91
N MET A 218 -8.21 2.17 7.28
CA MET A 218 -6.88 1.84 7.78
C MET A 218 -6.58 2.53 9.10
N THR A 219 -6.92 3.81 9.23
CA THR A 219 -6.78 4.54 10.48
C THR A 219 -7.62 3.92 11.59
N ASN A 220 -8.90 3.60 11.29
CA ASN A 220 -9.76 2.91 12.26
C ASN A 220 -9.18 1.55 12.67
N ALA A 221 -8.70 0.76 11.72
CA ALA A 221 -8.08 -0.54 12.00
C ALA A 221 -6.89 -0.40 12.93
N MET A 222 -5.94 0.49 12.60
CA MET A 222 -4.72 0.68 13.39
C MET A 222 -5.00 1.29 14.77
N LEU A 223 -6.09 2.00 14.96
CA LEU A 223 -6.53 2.48 16.29
C LEU A 223 -7.14 1.37 17.16
N LYS A 224 -7.78 0.37 16.56
CA LYS A 224 -8.50 -0.69 17.30
C LYS A 224 -7.67 -1.93 17.55
N VAL A 225 -6.79 -2.29 16.61
CA VAL A 225 -5.91 -3.46 16.72
C VAL A 225 -4.94 -3.29 17.89
N LYS A 226 -4.60 -4.39 18.55
CA LYS A 226 -3.62 -4.45 19.65
C LYS A 226 -2.52 -5.44 19.32
N GLU A 227 -1.28 -5.00 19.41
CA GLU A 227 -0.11 -5.88 19.36
C GLU A 227 0.05 -6.52 20.74
N ARG A 228 -0.10 -7.84 20.84
CA ARG A 228 -0.07 -8.61 22.08
C ARG A 228 1.19 -9.44 22.25
N VAL A 229 1.77 -9.87 21.12
CA VAL A 229 3.02 -10.63 21.13
C VAL A 229 4.16 -9.62 21.19
N PRO A 230 5.00 -9.63 22.24
CA PRO A 230 6.14 -8.74 22.34
C PRO A 230 7.17 -9.07 21.26
N TYR A 231 7.77 -8.04 20.72
CA TYR A 231 8.86 -8.16 19.77
C TYR A 231 10.20 -8.33 20.51
N ASN A 232 11.07 -9.17 19.95
CA ASN A 232 12.39 -9.42 20.55
C ASN A 232 13.24 -8.15 20.45
N GLU A 233 13.70 -7.60 21.58
CA GLU A 233 14.40 -6.32 21.68
C GLU A 233 15.86 -6.33 21.17
N LYS A 234 16.33 -7.46 20.63
CA LYS A 234 17.69 -7.51 20.07
C LYS A 234 17.77 -6.60 18.84
N LYS A 235 18.57 -5.54 18.96
CA LYS A 235 18.97 -4.72 17.81
C LYS A 235 19.80 -5.60 16.86
N ASN A 236 19.17 -6.03 15.78
CA ASN A 236 19.88 -6.73 14.72
C ASN A 236 20.59 -5.71 13.83
N SER A 237 21.86 -5.90 13.57
CA SER A 237 22.55 -5.15 12.52
C SER A 237 21.92 -5.52 11.16
N PRO A 238 21.56 -4.52 10.30
CA PRO A 238 21.00 -4.80 8.98
C PRO A 238 21.86 -5.73 8.13
N PHE A 239 23.18 -5.65 8.29
CA PHE A 239 24.14 -6.50 7.60
C PHE A 239 24.20 -7.93 8.17
N GLU A 240 23.84 -8.12 9.42
CA GLU A 240 23.83 -9.44 10.07
C GLU A 240 22.69 -10.30 9.51
N GLY A 241 21.49 -9.72 9.36
CA GLY A 241 20.36 -10.38 8.70
C GLY A 241 20.64 -10.74 7.24
N MET A 242 21.23 -9.83 6.45
CA MET A 242 21.65 -10.11 5.08
C MET A 242 22.72 -11.20 5.00
N SER A 243 23.70 -11.19 5.89
CA SER A 243 24.73 -12.22 5.94
C SER A 243 24.16 -13.62 6.16
N HIS A 244 23.15 -13.75 7.04
CA HIS A 244 22.46 -15.02 7.28
C HIS A 244 21.67 -15.50 6.05
N VAL A 245 20.99 -14.60 5.35
CA VAL A 245 20.24 -14.92 4.12
C VAL A 245 21.19 -15.36 3.00
N VAL A 246 22.26 -14.60 2.75
CA VAL A 246 23.25 -14.92 1.71
C VAL A 246 23.99 -16.23 1.99
N LYS A 247 24.26 -16.55 3.26
CA LYS A 247 24.90 -17.82 3.66
C LYS A 247 23.97 -19.02 3.63
N ASN A 248 22.66 -18.81 3.56
CA ASN A 248 21.70 -19.90 3.56
C ASN A 248 21.58 -20.52 2.17
N LYS A 249 22.14 -21.75 2.00
CA LYS A 249 22.09 -22.49 0.74
C LYS A 249 20.65 -22.69 0.22
N ASN A 250 19.69 -22.88 1.11
CA ASN A 250 18.29 -23.09 0.74
C ASN A 250 17.66 -21.85 0.12
N PHE A 251 18.12 -20.65 0.45
CA PHE A 251 17.67 -19.40 -0.18
C PHE A 251 17.99 -19.40 -1.68
N TRP A 252 19.18 -19.81 -2.07
CA TRP A 252 19.62 -19.85 -3.45
C TRP A 252 18.88 -20.92 -4.29
N PHE A 253 18.52 -22.04 -3.66
CA PHE A 253 17.69 -23.06 -4.33
C PHE A 253 16.24 -22.65 -4.58
N LEU A 254 15.70 -21.67 -3.83
CA LEU A 254 14.34 -21.15 -4.00
C LEU A 254 14.27 -19.95 -4.95
N THR A 255 15.41 -19.33 -5.28
CA THR A 255 15.50 -18.13 -6.13
C THR A 255 16.03 -18.43 -7.54
N LEU A 256 16.53 -19.64 -7.80
CA LEU A 256 16.88 -20.18 -9.12
C LEU A 256 15.79 -21.07 -9.69
#